data_60056b970ed73b8fd63491a4c76e7dbe
#
_entry.id   60056b970ed73b8fd63491a4c76e7dbe
#
_cell.length_a   1.000
_cell.length_b   1.000
_cell.length_c   1.000
_cell.angle_alpha   90.00
_cell.angle_beta   90.00
_cell.angle_gamma   90.00
#
_symmetry.space_group_name_H-M   'P 1'
#
loop_
_entity.id
_entity.type
_entity.pdbx_description
1 polymer ?
#
loop_
_entity_poly.entity_id
_entity_poly.type
_entity_poly.pdbx_seq_one_letter_code
_entity_poly.pdbx_strand_id
1 'polypeptide(L)'
;MVQSRKQFLDSKTFDFLFEEKLKREVSEAVSRCLESEEKEENADDEKSNGIKSSNSEKSEKTQHHPEDGNTNSGFKVGPRRKKLEAKKRARAEQALEMKNNKRKEEEEAEEVVFVTIADIGCGDGYWLEKISRWLVFGENDEVVSLREKARKRNVRFRFIGIDASKEAVRVAAKRMMITTTANEDERILEEKVNGAEFFFAVADANDVPMEDDSVDISLSVFAPRNGKEIERTMKEKGTFLVVSPSPLHLQELRSNEAKERGVICLNIEDNKSERVEKQLKELTSLAPIESSSRSDSNSSSEIIERAVPMSSRDVQLLLKMGASGFHQTDASLNAARNYWNSKNTVAKTSASASAERGGGEGVGVHEEPPHRKVTLSFHVRAFSKQK
;
A
#
# COMPACT_ATOMS: atom_id res chain seq x y z
N MET A 1 16.01 -6.60 15.28
CA MET A 1 14.92 -7.13 14.45
C MET A 1 14.74 -6.33 13.16
N VAL A 2 14.46 -5.02 13.18
CA VAL A 2 14.24 -4.19 11.98
C VAL A 2 15.38 -4.28 10.96
N GLN A 3 16.65 -4.18 11.39
CA GLN A 3 17.79 -4.28 10.49
C GLN A 3 17.95 -5.68 9.87
N SER A 4 17.69 -6.73 10.63
CA SER A 4 17.72 -8.11 10.11
C SER A 4 16.62 -8.33 9.07
N ARG A 5 15.42 -7.78 9.31
CA ARG A 5 14.30 -7.80 8.35
C ARG A 5 14.68 -7.09 7.06
N LYS A 6 15.19 -5.86 7.17
CA LYS A 6 15.64 -5.09 6.02
C LYS A 6 16.68 -5.85 5.20
N GLN A 7 17.73 -6.35 5.85
CA GLN A 7 18.80 -7.09 5.18
C GLN A 7 18.30 -8.35 4.47
N PHE A 8 17.38 -9.09 5.09
CA PHE A 8 16.80 -10.29 4.50
C PHE A 8 15.88 -9.96 3.32
N LEU A 9 14.98 -8.98 3.47
CA LEU A 9 14.04 -8.61 2.41
C LEU A 9 14.76 -7.98 1.20
N ASP A 10 15.81 -7.20 1.43
CA ASP A 10 16.63 -6.63 0.35
C ASP A 10 17.36 -7.70 -0.49
N SER A 11 17.46 -8.95 0.00
CA SER A 11 17.95 -10.10 -0.79
C SER A 11 16.98 -10.60 -1.86
N LYS A 12 15.78 -9.98 -1.95
CA LYS A 12 14.71 -10.32 -2.89
C LYS A 12 14.12 -11.72 -2.73
N THR A 13 14.39 -12.38 -1.62
CA THR A 13 13.92 -13.75 -1.33
C THR A 13 12.40 -13.89 -1.37
N PHE A 14 11.66 -12.82 -1.08
CA PHE A 14 10.19 -12.78 -1.12
C PHE A 14 9.61 -12.12 -2.38
N ASP A 15 10.43 -11.74 -3.37
CA ASP A 15 9.93 -11.08 -4.57
C ASP A 15 8.89 -11.91 -5.33
N PHE A 16 9.00 -13.24 -5.29
CA PHE A 16 8.02 -14.12 -5.92
C PHE A 16 6.59 -13.92 -5.39
N LEU A 17 6.43 -13.62 -4.08
CA LEU A 17 5.12 -13.35 -3.50
C LEU A 17 4.50 -12.08 -4.09
N PHE A 18 5.33 -11.06 -4.35
CA PHE A 18 4.88 -9.85 -5.02
C PHE A 18 4.54 -10.11 -6.49
N GLU A 19 5.45 -10.71 -7.25
CA GLU A 19 5.33 -10.89 -8.69
C GLU A 19 4.20 -11.87 -9.07
N GLU A 20 4.04 -12.95 -8.31
CA GLU A 20 3.06 -13.99 -8.64
C GLU A 20 1.65 -13.70 -8.10
N LYS A 21 1.53 -12.87 -7.02
CA LYS A 21 0.24 -12.71 -6.37
C LYS A 21 -0.13 -11.28 -5.98
N LEU A 22 0.67 -10.62 -5.12
CA LEU A 22 0.28 -9.32 -4.58
C LEU A 22 0.06 -8.27 -5.68
N LYS A 23 0.89 -8.28 -6.70
CA LYS A 23 0.78 -7.40 -7.86
C LYS A 23 -0.59 -7.54 -8.55
N ARG A 24 -1.04 -8.77 -8.80
CA ARG A 24 -2.35 -9.04 -9.39
C ARG A 24 -3.50 -8.58 -8.50
N GLU A 25 -3.46 -8.92 -7.22
CA GLU A 25 -4.53 -8.54 -6.28
C GLU A 25 -4.65 -7.01 -6.11
N VAL A 26 -3.51 -6.31 -6.08
CA VAL A 26 -3.50 -4.84 -6.03
C VAL A 26 -4.00 -4.25 -7.34
N SER A 27 -3.60 -4.79 -8.49
CA SER A 27 -4.08 -4.38 -9.81
C SER A 27 -5.60 -4.46 -9.93
N GLU A 28 -6.16 -5.61 -9.54
CA GLU A 28 -7.61 -5.83 -9.54
C GLU A 28 -8.33 -4.89 -8.56
N ALA A 29 -7.74 -4.65 -7.38
CA ALA A 29 -8.30 -3.72 -6.40
C ALA A 29 -8.31 -2.27 -6.92
N VAL A 30 -7.19 -1.80 -7.49
CA VAL A 30 -7.10 -0.47 -8.11
C VAL A 30 -8.09 -0.34 -9.27
N SER A 31 -8.22 -1.36 -10.12
CA SER A 31 -9.19 -1.35 -11.22
C SER A 31 -10.63 -1.17 -10.69
N ARG A 32 -11.01 -1.89 -9.63
CA ARG A 32 -12.34 -1.75 -9.00
C ARG A 32 -12.58 -0.34 -8.45
N CYS A 33 -11.58 0.27 -7.80
CA CYS A 33 -11.69 1.65 -7.33
C CYS A 33 -11.93 2.62 -8.49
N LEU A 34 -11.16 2.49 -9.56
CA LEU A 34 -11.31 3.33 -10.74
C LEU A 34 -12.66 3.15 -11.45
N GLU A 35 -13.26 1.96 -11.44
CA GLU A 35 -14.57 1.68 -12.04
C GLU A 35 -15.75 2.14 -11.18
N SER A 36 -15.62 2.18 -9.86
CA SER A 36 -16.70 2.62 -8.95
C SER A 36 -16.97 4.12 -9.08
N GLU A 37 -15.93 4.92 -9.27
CA GLU A 37 -16.05 6.37 -9.47
C GLU A 37 -16.77 6.72 -10.79
N GLU A 38 -16.62 5.92 -11.84
CA GLU A 38 -17.29 6.12 -13.14
C GLU A 38 -18.84 6.02 -13.02
N LYS A 39 -19.34 5.22 -12.09
CA LYS A 39 -20.78 5.06 -11.87
C LYS A 39 -21.37 6.18 -11.02
N GLU A 40 -20.60 6.77 -10.14
CA GLU A 40 -21.05 7.87 -9.29
C GLU A 40 -21.11 9.18 -10.09
N GLU A 41 -20.11 9.50 -10.92
CA GLU A 41 -20.13 10.65 -11.82
C GLU A 41 -21.31 10.61 -12.80
N ASN A 42 -21.58 9.47 -13.44
CA ASN A 42 -22.72 9.32 -14.36
C ASN A 42 -24.07 9.43 -13.66
N ALA A 43 -24.19 9.02 -12.38
CA ALA A 43 -25.43 9.13 -11.61
C ALA A 43 -25.75 10.57 -11.21
N ASP A 44 -24.75 11.40 -10.97
CA ASP A 44 -24.93 12.82 -10.61
C ASP A 44 -25.23 13.67 -11.85
N ASP A 45 -24.67 13.35 -13.00
CA ASP A 45 -25.02 13.99 -14.28
C ASP A 45 -26.47 13.69 -14.70
N GLU A 46 -26.96 12.48 -14.50
CA GLU A 46 -28.38 12.15 -14.73
C GLU A 46 -29.32 12.91 -13.78
N LYS A 47 -28.95 13.08 -12.50
CA LYS A 47 -29.74 13.88 -11.54
C LYS A 47 -29.72 15.37 -11.87
N SER A 48 -28.61 15.93 -12.32
CA SER A 48 -28.47 17.35 -12.70
C SER A 48 -29.27 17.70 -13.95
N ASN A 49 -29.38 16.79 -14.91
CA ASN A 49 -30.16 16.95 -16.12
C ASN A 49 -31.67 16.80 -15.88
N GLY A 50 -32.10 16.03 -14.85
CA GLY A 50 -33.50 15.87 -14.46
C GLY A 50 -34.14 17.13 -13.81
N ILE A 51 -33.32 18.02 -13.23
CA ILE A 51 -33.78 19.21 -12.51
C ILE A 51 -33.94 20.44 -13.44
N LYS A 52 -33.33 20.44 -14.62
CA LYS A 52 -33.40 21.58 -15.55
C LYS A 52 -34.69 21.71 -16.36
N SER A 53 -35.63 20.77 -16.28
CA SER A 53 -36.87 20.79 -17.08
C SER A 53 -38.13 21.32 -16.37
N SER A 54 -38.06 21.82 -15.13
CA SER A 54 -39.28 22.19 -14.38
C SER A 54 -39.32 23.62 -13.80
N ASN A 55 -38.41 24.52 -14.15
CA ASN A 55 -38.47 25.92 -13.67
C ASN A 55 -38.43 26.94 -14.82
N SER A 56 -39.53 27.03 -15.58
CA SER A 56 -39.90 28.21 -16.32
C SER A 56 -41.21 28.75 -15.75
N GLU A 57 -41.22 30.05 -15.50
CA GLU A 57 -42.35 30.90 -15.09
C GLU A 57 -42.53 31.15 -13.59
N LYS A 58 -41.98 32.29 -13.15
CA LYS A 58 -42.74 33.41 -12.58
C LYS A 58 -41.83 34.57 -12.18
N SER A 59 -41.74 35.57 -13.05
CA SER A 59 -41.21 36.89 -12.73
C SER A 59 -42.33 37.74 -12.13
N GLU A 60 -42.32 37.97 -10.83
CA GLU A 60 -43.12 39.05 -10.22
C GLU A 60 -42.31 40.35 -10.19
N LYS A 61 -42.85 41.34 -10.90
CA LYS A 61 -42.38 42.72 -10.88
C LYS A 61 -42.83 43.37 -9.56
N THR A 62 -41.91 43.72 -8.70
CA THR A 62 -42.14 44.65 -7.61
C THR A 62 -41.62 46.05 -8.03
N GLN A 63 -42.52 46.95 -8.27
CA GLN A 63 -42.25 48.38 -8.45
C GLN A 63 -42.05 49.00 -7.07
N HIS A 64 -40.90 49.63 -6.83
CA HIS A 64 -40.74 50.57 -5.73
C HIS A 64 -40.56 51.95 -6.27
N HIS A 65 -41.47 52.85 -5.82
CA HIS A 65 -41.42 54.29 -5.98
C HIS A 65 -40.22 54.91 -5.23
N PRO A 66 -39.60 55.96 -5.77
CA PRO A 66 -38.64 56.74 -5.01
C PRO A 66 -39.32 57.89 -4.27
N GLU A 67 -39.11 58.01 -2.97
CA GLU A 67 -39.39 59.24 -2.23
C GLU A 67 -38.17 60.18 -2.28
N ASP A 68 -38.48 61.40 -2.70
CA ASP A 68 -37.57 62.54 -2.78
C ASP A 68 -37.18 63.06 -1.39
N GLY A 69 -35.88 63.10 -1.11
CA GLY A 69 -35.31 63.77 0.05
C GLY A 69 -34.15 64.65 -0.38
N ASN A 70 -34.49 65.87 -0.83
CA ASN A 70 -33.52 66.91 -1.18
C ASN A 70 -32.91 67.51 0.07
N THR A 71 -31.61 67.38 0.30
CA THR A 71 -30.80 68.31 1.08
C THR A 71 -29.49 68.60 0.40
N ASN A 72 -29.49 69.71 -0.27
CA ASN A 72 -28.38 70.30 -1.00
C ASN A 72 -27.43 70.99 -0.02
N SER A 73 -26.28 70.47 0.28
CA SER A 73 -25.15 71.21 0.83
C SER A 73 -23.92 70.97 -0.08
N GLY A 74 -23.82 71.93 -1.02
CA GLY A 74 -22.77 71.92 -2.03
C GLY A 74 -21.38 72.18 -1.47
N PHE A 75 -20.66 71.10 -1.15
CA PHE A 75 -19.22 71.19 -0.95
C PHE A 75 -18.54 70.75 -2.27
N LYS A 76 -18.03 71.74 -3.04
CA LYS A 76 -17.25 71.49 -4.28
C LYS A 76 -15.97 70.74 -3.92
N VAL A 77 -15.95 69.44 -4.12
CA VAL A 77 -14.77 68.57 -3.96
C VAL A 77 -13.75 68.94 -5.03
N GLY A 78 -12.61 69.47 -4.61
CA GLY A 78 -11.53 69.90 -5.51
C GLY A 78 -10.97 68.73 -6.37
N PRO A 79 -10.41 69.04 -7.54
CA PRO A 79 -10.00 68.04 -8.55
C PRO A 79 -8.98 67.02 -8.04
N ARG A 80 -8.15 67.36 -7.06
CA ARG A 80 -7.20 66.42 -6.41
C ARG A 80 -7.90 65.32 -5.62
N ARG A 81 -9.01 65.60 -4.94
CA ARG A 81 -9.75 64.62 -4.15
C ARG A 81 -10.54 63.66 -5.04
N LYS A 82 -11.10 64.13 -6.16
CA LYS A 82 -11.77 63.29 -7.18
C LYS A 82 -10.78 62.30 -7.79
N LYS A 83 -9.53 62.70 -8.08
CA LYS A 83 -8.47 61.86 -8.64
C LYS A 83 -8.01 60.78 -7.63
N LEU A 84 -8.00 61.14 -6.33
CA LEU A 84 -7.63 60.18 -5.28
C LEU A 84 -8.73 59.12 -5.04
N GLU A 85 -10.00 59.54 -5.08
CA GLU A 85 -11.15 58.65 -4.96
C GLU A 85 -11.29 57.71 -6.18
N ALA A 86 -11.05 58.22 -7.40
CA ALA A 86 -11.02 57.39 -8.60
C ALA A 86 -9.90 56.31 -8.52
N LYS A 87 -8.70 56.69 -8.00
CA LYS A 87 -7.58 55.75 -7.82
C LYS A 87 -7.86 54.69 -6.73
N LYS A 88 -8.62 55.08 -5.68
CA LYS A 88 -9.06 54.13 -4.66
C LYS A 88 -10.11 53.17 -5.20
N ARG A 89 -11.07 53.65 -6.02
CA ARG A 89 -12.07 52.79 -6.68
C ARG A 89 -11.42 51.80 -7.65
N ALA A 90 -10.52 52.26 -8.52
CA ALA A 90 -9.81 51.41 -9.44
C ALA A 90 -8.97 50.32 -8.74
N ARG A 91 -8.33 50.63 -7.58
CA ARG A 91 -7.62 49.62 -6.76
C ARG A 91 -8.57 48.62 -6.09
N ALA A 92 -9.75 49.07 -5.67
CA ALA A 92 -10.76 48.21 -5.08
C ALA A 92 -11.37 47.26 -6.13
N GLU A 93 -11.63 47.76 -7.35
CA GLU A 93 -12.08 46.95 -8.47
C GLU A 93 -11.04 45.91 -8.89
N GLN A 94 -9.77 46.31 -9.03
CA GLN A 94 -8.69 45.32 -9.29
C GLN A 94 -8.54 44.27 -8.21
N ALA A 95 -8.66 44.67 -6.94
CA ALA A 95 -8.61 43.70 -5.83
C ALA A 95 -9.81 42.74 -5.80
N LEU A 96 -10.99 43.22 -6.22
CA LEU A 96 -12.18 42.39 -6.35
C LEU A 96 -12.08 41.43 -7.55
N GLU A 97 -11.54 41.91 -8.66
CA GLU A 97 -11.31 41.11 -9.86
C GLU A 97 -10.25 40.03 -9.62
N MET A 98 -9.16 40.35 -8.91
CA MET A 98 -8.17 39.35 -8.46
C MET A 98 -8.80 38.29 -7.51
N LYS A 99 -9.66 38.72 -6.60
CA LYS A 99 -10.38 37.77 -5.71
C LYS A 99 -11.34 36.88 -6.48
N ASN A 100 -12.05 37.44 -7.47
CA ASN A 100 -12.97 36.66 -8.28
C ASN A 100 -12.25 35.69 -9.22
N ASN A 101 -11.12 36.10 -9.80
CA ASN A 101 -10.27 35.22 -10.60
C ASN A 101 -9.69 34.08 -9.74
N LYS A 102 -9.18 34.41 -8.54
CA LYS A 102 -8.69 33.38 -7.61
C LYS A 102 -9.79 32.40 -7.16
N ARG A 103 -11.04 32.90 -6.93
CA ARG A 103 -12.18 32.03 -6.67
C ARG A 103 -12.54 31.14 -7.86
N LYS A 104 -12.49 31.67 -9.07
CA LYS A 104 -12.72 30.88 -10.27
C LYS A 104 -11.62 29.84 -10.49
N GLU A 105 -10.37 30.19 -10.24
CA GLU A 105 -9.25 29.23 -10.27
C GLU A 105 -9.37 28.15 -9.17
N GLU A 106 -9.93 28.51 -8.00
CA GLU A 106 -10.22 27.57 -6.91
C GLU A 106 -11.49 26.71 -7.19
N GLU A 107 -12.48 27.24 -7.92
CA GLU A 107 -13.69 26.51 -8.34
C GLU A 107 -13.45 25.66 -9.61
N GLU A 108 -12.48 26.02 -10.46
CA GLU A 108 -12.06 25.27 -11.65
C GLU A 108 -10.94 24.24 -11.34
N ALA A 109 -10.37 24.25 -10.13
CA ALA A 109 -9.47 23.19 -9.69
C ALA A 109 -10.31 21.91 -9.51
N GLU A 110 -10.32 21.04 -10.53
CA GLU A 110 -10.90 19.71 -10.45
C GLU A 110 -10.46 19.05 -9.13
N GLU A 111 -11.42 18.64 -8.33
CA GLU A 111 -11.15 17.97 -7.05
C GLU A 111 -10.29 16.71 -7.31
N VAL A 112 -9.08 16.70 -6.76
CA VAL A 112 -8.17 15.57 -6.93
C VAL A 112 -8.67 14.42 -6.06
N VAL A 113 -9.09 13.35 -6.68
CA VAL A 113 -9.50 12.13 -5.99
C VAL A 113 -8.27 11.25 -5.71
N PHE A 114 -8.26 10.58 -4.55
CA PHE A 114 -7.17 9.69 -4.19
C PHE A 114 -7.63 8.24 -4.07
N VAL A 115 -6.88 7.33 -4.71
CA VAL A 115 -6.88 5.91 -4.34
C VAL A 115 -5.86 5.73 -3.22
N THR A 116 -6.34 5.51 -2.01
CA THR A 116 -5.54 5.40 -0.79
C THR A 116 -5.21 3.94 -0.50
N ILE A 117 -3.93 3.61 -0.44
CA ILE A 117 -3.38 2.28 -0.16
C ILE A 117 -2.66 2.34 1.19
N ALA A 118 -3.17 1.62 2.20
CA ALA A 118 -2.63 1.61 3.56
C ALA A 118 -2.03 0.24 3.91
N ASP A 119 -0.79 0.20 4.39
CA ASP A 119 -0.12 -1.00 4.93
C ASP A 119 -0.09 -0.92 6.46
N ILE A 120 -0.97 -1.70 7.11
CA ILE A 120 -1.11 -1.76 8.57
C ILE A 120 -0.15 -2.80 9.14
N GLY A 121 0.86 -2.34 9.87
CA GLY A 121 2.01 -3.13 10.27
C GLY A 121 3.08 -3.17 9.19
N CYS A 122 3.34 -2.03 8.55
CA CYS A 122 4.22 -1.93 7.37
C CYS A 122 5.69 -2.32 7.64
N GLY A 123 6.09 -2.40 8.90
CA GLY A 123 7.47 -2.69 9.27
C GLY A 123 8.45 -1.69 8.66
N ASP A 124 9.43 -2.19 7.91
CA ASP A 124 10.43 -1.37 7.21
C ASP A 124 9.96 -0.83 5.85
N GLY A 125 8.67 -0.95 5.53
CA GLY A 125 8.06 -0.42 4.31
C GLY A 125 8.33 -1.21 3.04
N TYR A 126 8.85 -2.44 3.12
CA TYR A 126 9.24 -3.23 1.95
C TYR A 126 8.08 -3.47 0.96
N TRP A 127 6.92 -3.89 1.44
CA TRP A 127 5.77 -4.19 0.59
C TRP A 127 5.18 -2.92 -0.02
N LEU A 128 5.06 -1.87 0.79
CA LEU A 128 4.56 -0.58 0.32
C LEU A 128 5.49 0.03 -0.74
N GLU A 129 6.82 -0.10 -0.59
CA GLU A 129 7.80 0.28 -1.60
C GLU A 129 7.59 -0.50 -2.91
N LYS A 130 7.48 -1.81 -2.83
CA LYS A 130 7.27 -2.66 -4.01
C LYS A 130 6.00 -2.28 -4.78
N ILE A 131 4.90 -2.11 -4.07
CA ILE A 131 3.61 -1.74 -4.65
C ILE A 131 3.67 -0.35 -5.27
N SER A 132 4.17 0.64 -4.53
CA SER A 132 4.26 2.02 -5.02
C SER A 132 5.20 2.16 -6.21
N ARG A 133 6.37 1.50 -6.17
CA ARG A 133 7.29 1.48 -7.32
C ARG A 133 6.63 0.91 -8.56
N TRP A 134 5.92 -0.20 -8.42
CA TRP A 134 5.23 -0.81 -9.54
C TRP A 134 4.10 0.09 -10.07
N LEU A 135 3.25 0.63 -9.20
CA LEU A 135 2.15 1.51 -9.63
C LEU A 135 2.63 2.82 -10.24
N VAL A 136 3.68 3.43 -9.69
CA VAL A 136 4.16 4.76 -10.12
C VAL A 136 5.17 4.67 -11.26
N PHE A 137 6.10 3.70 -11.23
CA PHE A 137 7.23 3.63 -12.16
C PHE A 137 7.23 2.38 -13.05
N GLY A 138 6.32 1.42 -12.84
CA GLY A 138 6.26 0.20 -13.66
C GLY A 138 6.02 0.52 -15.13
N GLU A 139 6.58 -0.29 -16.03
CA GLU A 139 6.54 -0.07 -17.49
C GLU A 139 5.75 -1.15 -18.25
N ASN A 140 5.21 -2.16 -17.53
CA ASN A 140 4.38 -3.17 -18.16
C ASN A 140 3.00 -2.59 -18.55
N ASP A 141 2.42 -3.11 -19.63
CA ASP A 141 1.19 -2.60 -20.23
C ASP A 141 0.02 -2.49 -19.24
N GLU A 142 -0.07 -3.43 -18.31
CA GLU A 142 -1.12 -3.46 -17.27
C GLU A 142 -1.07 -2.20 -16.41
N VAL A 143 0.09 -1.89 -15.79
CA VAL A 143 0.22 -0.75 -14.89
C VAL A 143 0.22 0.58 -15.64
N VAL A 144 0.72 0.61 -16.87
CA VAL A 144 0.62 1.79 -17.74
C VAL A 144 -0.85 2.10 -18.00
N SER A 145 -1.66 1.10 -18.35
CA SER A 145 -3.11 1.27 -18.53
C SER A 145 -3.82 1.74 -17.28
N LEU A 146 -3.47 1.23 -16.09
CA LEU A 146 -4.03 1.70 -14.82
C LEU A 146 -3.71 3.18 -14.56
N ARG A 147 -2.45 3.60 -14.75
CA ARG A 147 -2.05 5.00 -14.60
C ARG A 147 -2.74 5.93 -15.59
N GLU A 148 -2.92 5.51 -16.83
CA GLU A 148 -3.64 6.30 -17.83
C GLU A 148 -5.11 6.47 -17.46
N LYS A 149 -5.77 5.41 -16.98
CA LYS A 149 -7.14 5.49 -16.46
C LYS A 149 -7.24 6.45 -15.27
N ALA A 150 -6.32 6.34 -14.30
CA ALA A 150 -6.26 7.23 -13.14
C ALA A 150 -6.05 8.68 -13.57
N ARG A 151 -5.09 8.95 -14.47
CA ARG A 151 -4.80 10.31 -14.97
C ARG A 151 -5.98 10.94 -15.69
N LYS A 152 -6.70 10.19 -16.51
CA LYS A 152 -7.89 10.67 -17.23
C LYS A 152 -9.02 11.14 -16.29
N ARG A 153 -9.03 10.66 -15.05
CA ARG A 153 -10.03 10.95 -14.01
C ARG A 153 -9.51 11.84 -12.90
N ASN A 154 -8.36 12.49 -13.09
CA ASN A 154 -7.68 13.26 -12.05
C ASN A 154 -7.48 12.49 -10.72
N VAL A 155 -7.32 11.15 -10.80
CA VAL A 155 -7.07 10.28 -9.65
C VAL A 155 -5.58 10.17 -9.40
N ARG A 156 -5.16 10.33 -8.15
CA ARG A 156 -3.79 10.15 -7.67
C ARG A 156 -3.70 8.98 -6.69
N PHE A 157 -2.49 8.48 -6.46
CA PHE A 157 -2.26 7.41 -5.48
C PHE A 157 -1.74 8.01 -4.17
N ARG A 158 -2.28 7.50 -3.05
CA ARG A 158 -1.81 7.84 -1.70
C ARG A 158 -1.39 6.57 -1.00
N PHE A 159 -0.14 6.51 -0.54
CA PHE A 159 0.47 5.38 0.15
C PHE A 159 0.69 5.72 1.61
N ILE A 160 0.13 4.91 2.51
CA ILE A 160 0.19 5.14 3.96
C ILE A 160 0.80 3.91 4.63
N GLY A 161 1.91 4.08 5.35
CA GLY A 161 2.55 3.04 6.15
C GLY A 161 2.37 3.30 7.64
N ILE A 162 1.83 2.32 8.36
CA ILE A 162 1.60 2.40 9.81
C ILE A 162 2.27 1.23 10.50
N ASP A 163 3.05 1.51 11.55
CA ASP A 163 3.67 0.49 12.40
C ASP A 163 3.83 1.01 13.83
N ALA A 164 3.72 0.14 14.82
CA ALA A 164 3.92 0.50 16.23
C ALA A 164 5.39 0.80 16.56
N SER A 165 6.34 0.34 15.75
CA SER A 165 7.77 0.54 15.92
C SER A 165 8.25 1.82 15.27
N LYS A 166 8.60 2.82 16.09
CA LYS A 166 9.21 4.09 15.62
C LYS A 166 10.44 3.85 14.72
N GLU A 167 11.26 2.85 15.03
CA GLU A 167 12.45 2.52 14.22
C GLU A 167 12.03 1.94 12.85
N ALA A 168 11.02 1.08 12.81
CA ALA A 168 10.49 0.53 11.57
C ALA A 168 9.95 1.63 10.67
N VAL A 169 9.10 2.50 11.19
CA VAL A 169 8.52 3.66 10.48
C VAL A 169 9.62 4.58 9.95
N ARG A 170 10.67 4.85 10.74
CA ARG A 170 11.81 5.65 10.28
C ARG A 170 12.54 5.02 9.10
N VAL A 171 12.72 3.70 9.12
CA VAL A 171 13.34 2.96 8.02
C VAL A 171 12.44 2.96 6.79
N ALA A 172 11.13 2.77 6.96
CA ALA A 172 10.15 2.79 5.89
C ALA A 172 10.10 4.15 5.16
N ALA A 173 10.01 5.24 5.92
CA ALA A 173 10.04 6.60 5.38
C ALA A 173 11.34 6.88 4.59
N LYS A 174 12.50 6.47 5.14
CA LYS A 174 13.78 6.63 4.46
C LYS A 174 13.88 5.76 3.18
N ARG A 175 13.34 4.56 3.20
CA ARG A 175 13.29 3.67 2.04
C ARG A 175 12.52 4.34 0.89
N MET A 176 11.39 4.97 1.20
CA MET A 176 10.56 5.66 0.22
C MET A 176 11.24 6.90 -0.37
N MET A 177 11.91 7.71 0.45
CA MET A 177 12.69 8.87 -0.03
C MET A 177 13.78 8.45 -1.04
N ILE A 178 14.51 7.36 -0.77
CA ILE A 178 15.55 6.87 -1.69
C ILE A 178 14.92 6.40 -3.00
N THR A 179 13.76 5.76 -2.94
CA THR A 179 13.04 5.27 -4.12
C THR A 179 12.60 6.41 -5.03
N THR A 180 12.19 7.53 -4.44
CA THR A 180 11.74 8.72 -5.21
C THR A 180 12.89 9.59 -5.73
N THR A 181 14.12 9.44 -5.20
CA THR A 181 15.28 10.29 -5.56
C THR A 181 16.35 9.56 -6.37
N ALA A 182 16.33 8.23 -6.45
CA ALA A 182 17.38 7.46 -7.10
C ALA A 182 17.08 7.21 -8.58
N ASN A 183 17.91 7.77 -9.46
CA ASN A 183 18.14 7.37 -10.85
C ASN A 183 17.30 7.96 -11.99
N GLU A 184 16.55 9.04 -11.82
CA GLU A 184 15.92 9.70 -12.96
C GLU A 184 16.22 11.21 -12.98
N ASP A 185 16.28 11.82 -14.18
CA ASP A 185 16.30 13.28 -14.32
C ASP A 185 15.16 13.89 -13.50
N GLU A 186 15.45 14.96 -12.73
CA GLU A 186 14.49 15.61 -11.82
C GLU A 186 13.13 15.89 -12.50
N ARG A 187 13.12 16.23 -13.78
CA ARG A 187 11.89 16.49 -14.55
C ARG A 187 11.02 15.23 -14.75
N ILE A 188 11.65 14.09 -15.04
CA ILE A 188 10.94 12.80 -15.24
C ILE A 188 10.40 12.33 -13.89
N LEU A 189 11.14 12.60 -12.81
CA LEU A 189 10.72 12.29 -11.45
C LEU A 189 9.51 13.13 -11.04
N GLU A 190 9.53 14.45 -11.27
CA GLU A 190 8.39 15.34 -10.99
C GLU A 190 7.15 14.91 -11.76
N GLU A 191 7.25 14.56 -13.04
CA GLU A 191 6.11 14.14 -13.85
C GLU A 191 5.54 12.79 -13.39
N LYS A 192 6.39 11.84 -12.99
CA LYS A 192 5.94 10.50 -12.49
C LYS A 192 5.45 10.56 -11.05
N VAL A 193 6.11 11.33 -10.16
CA VAL A 193 5.76 11.45 -8.72
C VAL A 193 4.58 12.39 -8.49
N ASN A 194 4.29 13.33 -9.39
CA ASN A 194 3.14 14.24 -9.29
C ASN A 194 1.77 13.54 -9.13
N GLY A 195 1.74 12.22 -9.28
CA GLY A 195 0.55 11.39 -9.04
C GLY A 195 0.56 10.61 -7.73
N ALA A 196 1.54 10.76 -6.83
CA ALA A 196 1.62 9.93 -5.62
C ALA A 196 2.03 10.71 -4.37
N GLU A 197 1.35 10.41 -3.24
CA GLU A 197 1.66 10.92 -1.91
C GLU A 197 2.08 9.78 -0.97
N PHE A 198 3.00 10.06 -0.04
CA PHE A 198 3.53 9.06 0.90
C PHE A 198 3.47 9.56 2.33
N PHE A 199 2.81 8.81 3.21
CA PHE A 199 2.66 9.13 4.62
C PHE A 199 3.10 7.94 5.48
N PHE A 200 3.74 8.24 6.62
CA PHE A 200 4.16 7.22 7.59
C PHE A 200 3.81 7.68 9.00
N ALA A 201 3.16 6.79 9.77
CA ALA A 201 2.77 7.07 11.14
C ALA A 201 3.20 5.96 12.11
N VAL A 202 3.58 6.36 13.33
CA VAL A 202 3.80 5.43 14.44
C VAL A 202 2.49 5.30 15.19
N ALA A 203 1.84 4.14 15.05
CA ALA A 203 0.57 3.87 15.72
C ALA A 203 0.33 2.37 15.93
N ASP A 204 -0.60 2.05 16.85
CA ASP A 204 -1.06 0.69 17.06
C ASP A 204 -2.11 0.30 15.99
N ALA A 205 -2.10 -0.96 15.54
CA ALA A 205 -3.12 -1.49 14.64
C ALA A 205 -4.53 -1.56 15.28
N ASN A 206 -4.63 -1.36 16.60
CA ASN A 206 -5.88 -1.28 17.33
C ASN A 206 -6.45 0.16 17.43
N ASP A 207 -5.67 1.16 17.05
CA ASP A 207 -6.06 2.58 17.06
C ASP A 207 -5.32 3.29 15.92
N VAL A 208 -5.85 3.11 14.72
CA VAL A 208 -5.25 3.60 13.48
C VAL A 208 -5.59 5.08 13.29
N PRO A 209 -4.60 5.99 13.15
CA PRO A 209 -4.84 7.43 13.05
C PRO A 209 -5.29 7.85 11.63
N MET A 210 -6.40 7.28 11.19
CA MET A 210 -7.02 7.53 9.90
C MET A 210 -8.52 7.74 10.10
N GLU A 211 -9.11 8.55 9.25
CA GLU A 211 -10.54 8.82 9.23
C GLU A 211 -11.33 7.56 8.83
N ASP A 212 -12.60 7.53 9.21
CA ASP A 212 -13.54 6.51 8.76
C ASP A 212 -13.70 6.61 7.23
N ASP A 213 -13.90 5.48 6.59
CA ASP A 213 -14.16 5.40 5.15
C ASP A 213 -13.16 6.16 4.26
N SER A 214 -11.86 6.17 4.64
CA SER A 214 -10.80 6.92 3.96
C SER A 214 -9.83 6.07 3.13
N VAL A 215 -9.87 4.74 3.27
CA VAL A 215 -8.93 3.79 2.65
C VAL A 215 -9.62 2.94 1.58
N ASP A 216 -9.06 2.93 0.39
CA ASP A 216 -9.53 2.09 -0.71
C ASP A 216 -8.96 0.67 -0.64
N ILE A 217 -7.68 0.56 -0.33
CA ILE A 217 -6.97 -0.73 -0.26
C ILE A 217 -6.18 -0.81 1.04
N SER A 218 -6.55 -1.72 1.93
CA SER A 218 -5.81 -2.01 3.16
C SER A 218 -4.98 -3.27 3.02
N LEU A 219 -3.75 -3.25 3.49
CA LEU A 219 -2.81 -4.38 3.45
C LEU A 219 -2.47 -4.81 4.88
N SER A 220 -2.32 -6.11 5.11
CA SER A 220 -1.72 -6.69 6.31
C SER A 220 -0.82 -7.87 5.92
N VAL A 221 0.47 -7.60 5.75
CA VAL A 221 1.44 -8.62 5.32
C VAL A 221 2.30 -9.05 6.49
N PHE A 222 2.06 -10.25 7.01
CA PHE A 222 2.72 -10.85 8.19
C PHE A 222 2.60 -10.00 9.47
N ALA A 223 1.58 -9.15 9.55
CA ALA A 223 1.38 -8.20 10.63
C ALA A 223 0.18 -8.59 11.54
N PRO A 224 0.17 -8.12 12.80
CA PRO A 224 -1.03 -8.09 13.61
C PRO A 224 -2.11 -7.23 12.94
N ARG A 225 -3.38 -7.55 13.19
CA ARG A 225 -4.51 -6.83 12.61
C ARG A 225 -5.68 -6.75 13.56
N ASN A 226 -6.40 -5.65 13.48
CA ASN A 226 -7.71 -5.48 14.11
C ASN A 226 -8.76 -5.32 13.01
N GLY A 227 -9.63 -6.32 12.85
CA GLY A 227 -10.66 -6.31 11.79
C GLY A 227 -11.60 -5.11 11.89
N LYS A 228 -11.96 -4.66 13.10
CA LYS A 228 -12.85 -3.51 13.30
C LYS A 228 -12.20 -2.19 12.89
N GLU A 229 -10.92 -2.00 13.18
CA GLU A 229 -10.20 -0.79 12.74
C GLU A 229 -9.99 -0.78 11.22
N ILE A 230 -9.71 -1.94 10.64
CA ILE A 230 -9.63 -2.08 9.19
C ILE A 230 -10.98 -1.76 8.54
N GLU A 231 -12.07 -2.32 9.07
CA GLU A 231 -13.43 -2.02 8.59
C GLU A 231 -13.79 -0.54 8.73
N ARG A 232 -13.48 0.08 9.87
CA ARG A 232 -13.77 1.50 10.11
C ARG A 232 -13.09 2.40 9.09
N THR A 233 -11.81 2.17 8.84
CA THR A 233 -11.01 3.02 7.94
C THR A 233 -11.25 2.75 6.47
N MET A 234 -11.72 1.56 6.10
CA MET A 234 -11.98 1.21 4.70
C MET A 234 -13.24 1.85 4.16
N LYS A 235 -13.18 2.38 2.95
CA LYS A 235 -14.33 2.79 2.15
C LYS A 235 -15.25 1.61 1.85
N GLU A 236 -16.51 1.90 1.56
CA GLU A 236 -17.45 0.93 1.01
C GLU A 236 -16.88 0.32 -0.29
N LYS A 237 -16.98 -0.99 -0.44
CA LYS A 237 -16.35 -1.78 -1.53
C LYS A 237 -14.81 -1.76 -1.54
N GLY A 238 -14.16 -1.12 -0.57
CA GLY A 238 -12.71 -1.17 -0.41
C GLY A 238 -12.20 -2.61 -0.30
N THR A 239 -10.93 -2.81 -0.57
CA THR A 239 -10.30 -4.13 -0.58
C THR A 239 -9.31 -4.30 0.57
N PHE A 240 -9.45 -5.37 1.35
CA PHE A 240 -8.49 -5.76 2.38
C PHE A 240 -7.69 -6.99 1.93
N LEU A 241 -6.38 -6.85 1.78
CA LEU A 241 -5.46 -7.93 1.40
C LEU A 241 -4.68 -8.43 2.63
N VAL A 242 -4.80 -9.72 2.90
CA VAL A 242 -4.14 -10.39 4.02
C VAL A 242 -3.15 -11.41 3.50
N VAL A 243 -1.90 -11.31 3.95
CA VAL A 243 -0.88 -12.34 3.74
C VAL A 243 -0.48 -12.94 5.08
N SER A 244 -0.58 -14.25 5.19
CA SER A 244 -0.18 -14.99 6.38
C SER A 244 0.60 -16.26 6.02
N PRO A 245 1.51 -16.74 6.90
CA PRO A 245 2.20 -18.00 6.64
C PRO A 245 1.23 -19.16 6.65
N SER A 246 1.40 -20.09 5.69
CA SER A 246 0.67 -21.37 5.65
C SER A 246 1.29 -22.42 6.59
N PRO A 247 0.63 -23.52 6.84
CA PRO A 247 1.17 -24.63 7.65
C PRO A 247 2.53 -25.16 7.18
N LEU A 248 2.81 -25.11 5.89
CA LEU A 248 4.07 -25.60 5.30
C LEU A 248 5.22 -24.58 5.39
N HIS A 249 4.94 -23.32 5.78
CA HIS A 249 5.96 -22.28 5.87
C HIS A 249 7.05 -22.66 6.90
N LEU A 250 8.32 -22.66 6.46
CA LEU A 250 9.50 -23.01 7.26
C LEU A 250 9.45 -24.42 7.87
N GLN A 251 8.78 -25.39 7.24
CA GLN A 251 8.62 -26.74 7.77
C GLN A 251 9.96 -27.41 8.11
N GLU A 252 11.04 -27.13 7.37
CA GLU A 252 12.36 -27.68 7.61
C GLU A 252 12.97 -27.20 8.94
N LEU A 253 12.67 -25.95 9.34
CA LEU A 253 13.13 -25.35 10.59
C LEU A 253 12.20 -25.64 11.78
N ARG A 254 11.02 -26.17 11.53
CA ARG A 254 10.03 -26.57 12.53
C ARG A 254 10.00 -28.08 12.81
N SER A 255 10.83 -28.86 12.10
CA SER A 255 10.93 -30.30 12.26
C SER A 255 11.33 -30.67 13.69
N ASN A 256 10.96 -31.88 14.13
CA ASN A 256 11.34 -32.38 15.47
C ASN A 256 12.88 -32.41 15.63
N GLU A 257 13.60 -32.83 14.60
CA GLU A 257 15.07 -32.83 14.62
C GLU A 257 15.65 -31.42 14.81
N ALA A 258 15.07 -30.40 14.15
CA ALA A 258 15.50 -29.01 14.33
C ALA A 258 15.27 -28.55 15.78
N LYS A 259 14.12 -28.87 16.35
CA LYS A 259 13.76 -28.53 17.74
C LYS A 259 14.68 -29.22 18.76
N GLU A 260 14.97 -30.50 18.57
CA GLU A 260 15.90 -31.27 19.42
C GLU A 260 17.31 -30.70 19.40
N ARG A 261 17.72 -30.07 18.29
CA ARG A 261 19.00 -29.37 18.14
C ARG A 261 18.97 -27.92 18.60
N GLY A 262 17.87 -27.46 19.21
CA GLY A 262 17.74 -26.13 19.80
C GLY A 262 17.35 -25.03 18.82
N VAL A 263 16.86 -25.37 17.63
CA VAL A 263 16.29 -24.37 16.70
C VAL A 263 14.96 -23.87 17.25
N ILE A 264 14.82 -22.58 17.47
CA ILE A 264 13.56 -21.94 17.86
C ILE A 264 12.88 -21.39 16.62
N CYS A 265 11.77 -22.02 16.25
CA CYS A 265 10.87 -21.55 15.21
C CYS A 265 9.43 -21.75 15.66
N LEU A 266 8.61 -20.69 15.61
CA LEU A 266 7.22 -20.75 16.07
C LEU A 266 6.40 -21.72 15.21
N ASN A 267 5.53 -22.47 15.86
CA ASN A 267 4.55 -23.30 15.17
C ASN A 267 3.53 -22.40 14.46
N ILE A 268 3.09 -22.87 13.31
CA ILE A 268 2.00 -22.28 12.56
C ILE A 268 0.83 -23.23 12.68
N GLU A 269 -0.30 -22.72 13.14
CA GLU A 269 -1.52 -23.50 13.28
C GLU A 269 -2.07 -23.87 11.90
N ASP A 270 -2.48 -25.10 11.70
CA ASP A 270 -2.95 -25.62 10.41
C ASP A 270 -4.20 -24.87 9.91
N ASN A 271 -5.09 -24.48 10.84
CA ASN A 271 -6.33 -23.77 10.53
C ASN A 271 -6.25 -22.24 10.75
N LYS A 272 -5.05 -21.67 10.81
CA LYS A 272 -4.88 -20.23 11.08
C LYS A 272 -5.61 -19.36 10.04
N SER A 273 -5.58 -19.75 8.78
CA SER A 273 -6.20 -19.01 7.70
C SER A 273 -7.73 -19.02 7.78
N GLU A 274 -8.33 -20.19 8.03
CA GLU A 274 -9.78 -20.35 8.23
C GLU A 274 -10.26 -19.61 9.47
N ARG A 275 -9.47 -19.65 10.55
CA ARG A 275 -9.79 -18.92 11.79
C ARG A 275 -9.80 -17.41 11.55
N VAL A 276 -8.85 -16.88 10.78
CA VAL A 276 -8.82 -15.46 10.43
C VAL A 276 -10.04 -15.07 9.60
N GLU A 277 -10.38 -15.86 8.60
CA GLU A 277 -11.57 -15.62 7.78
C GLU A 277 -12.85 -15.67 8.61
N LYS A 278 -13.01 -16.70 9.46
CA LYS A 278 -14.15 -16.81 10.36
C LYS A 278 -14.24 -15.60 11.30
N GLN A 279 -13.13 -15.19 11.90
CA GLN A 279 -13.08 -14.04 12.79
C GLN A 279 -13.48 -12.72 12.06
N LEU A 280 -13.01 -12.51 10.85
CA LEU A 280 -13.40 -11.34 10.07
C LEU A 280 -14.90 -11.37 9.74
N LYS A 281 -15.42 -12.49 9.26
CA LYS A 281 -16.86 -12.65 8.97
C LYS A 281 -17.77 -12.45 10.19
N GLU A 282 -17.34 -12.86 11.38
CA GLU A 282 -18.13 -12.76 12.61
C GLU A 282 -18.08 -11.36 13.26
N LEU A 283 -16.99 -10.64 13.09
CA LEU A 283 -16.74 -9.36 13.78
C LEU A 283 -16.89 -8.13 12.90
N THR A 284 -16.99 -8.29 11.60
CA THR A 284 -16.98 -7.20 10.62
C THR A 284 -17.90 -7.50 9.43
N SER A 285 -18.16 -6.49 8.60
CA SER A 285 -18.84 -6.63 7.31
C SER A 285 -17.89 -7.09 6.17
N LEU A 286 -16.65 -7.46 6.49
CA LEU A 286 -15.67 -7.90 5.49
C LEU A 286 -15.98 -9.31 4.98
N ALA A 287 -16.29 -9.41 3.69
CA ALA A 287 -16.55 -10.68 3.02
C ALA A 287 -15.41 -11.05 2.06
N PRO A 288 -15.04 -12.34 1.94
CA PRO A 288 -14.06 -12.77 0.95
C PRO A 288 -14.45 -12.37 -0.47
N ILE A 289 -13.49 -11.92 -1.25
CA ILE A 289 -13.67 -11.70 -2.68
C ILE A 289 -13.44 -13.03 -3.39
N GLU A 290 -14.48 -13.54 -4.03
CA GLU A 290 -14.36 -14.72 -4.88
C GLU A 290 -13.71 -14.32 -6.21
N SER A 291 -12.59 -14.95 -6.55
CA SER A 291 -11.95 -14.71 -7.85
C SER A 291 -12.80 -15.29 -8.97
N SER A 292 -13.28 -14.43 -9.87
CA SER A 292 -14.15 -14.76 -10.99
C SER A 292 -13.53 -15.71 -12.04
N SER A 293 -12.26 -16.07 -11.90
CA SER A 293 -11.51 -16.88 -12.86
C SER A 293 -11.37 -18.37 -12.48
N ARG A 294 -12.05 -18.87 -11.43
CA ARG A 294 -11.93 -20.27 -11.00
C ARG A 294 -13.25 -21.01 -11.01
N SER A 295 -13.33 -22.02 -11.88
CA SER A 295 -14.39 -23.03 -11.91
C SER A 295 -14.30 -24.08 -10.79
N ASP A 296 -13.28 -24.03 -9.94
CA ASP A 296 -13.07 -25.03 -8.88
C ASP A 296 -13.52 -24.50 -7.52
N SER A 297 -14.60 -25.07 -7.06
CA SER A 297 -15.48 -24.66 -5.96
C SER A 297 -14.93 -24.82 -4.53
N ASN A 298 -13.62 -24.82 -4.27
CA ASN A 298 -13.16 -25.24 -2.92
C ASN A 298 -12.12 -24.39 -2.19
N SER A 299 -11.71 -23.22 -2.62
CA SER A 299 -11.06 -22.29 -1.66
C SER A 299 -10.90 -20.86 -2.19
N SER A 300 -11.41 -19.89 -1.45
CA SER A 300 -11.15 -18.45 -1.57
C SER A 300 -9.70 -18.05 -1.18
N SER A 301 -8.87 -19.01 -0.73
CA SER A 301 -7.46 -18.77 -0.38
C SER A 301 -6.53 -19.43 -1.39
N GLU A 302 -5.64 -18.62 -1.96
CA GLU A 302 -4.54 -19.14 -2.76
C GLU A 302 -3.30 -19.33 -1.88
N ILE A 303 -2.72 -20.52 -1.93
CA ILE A 303 -1.43 -20.81 -1.32
C ILE A 303 -0.35 -20.60 -2.36
N ILE A 304 0.61 -19.73 -2.05
CA ILE A 304 1.82 -19.54 -2.84
C ILE A 304 2.97 -20.19 -2.08
N GLU A 305 3.62 -21.14 -2.73
CA GLU A 305 4.70 -21.92 -2.15
C GLU A 305 5.93 -21.91 -3.04
N ARG A 306 7.08 -21.71 -2.42
CA ARG A 306 8.36 -21.80 -3.09
C ARG A 306 9.46 -22.36 -2.19
N ALA A 307 10.19 -23.34 -2.69
CA ALA A 307 11.38 -23.85 -2.04
C ALA A 307 12.61 -23.00 -2.46
N VAL A 308 13.08 -22.16 -1.55
CA VAL A 308 14.14 -21.17 -1.81
C VAL A 308 15.48 -21.66 -1.24
N PRO A 309 16.56 -21.66 -2.04
CA PRO A 309 17.89 -21.99 -1.53
C PRO A 309 18.36 -20.91 -0.54
N MET A 310 18.81 -21.32 0.64
CA MET A 310 19.25 -20.41 1.70
C MET A 310 20.58 -20.82 2.30
N SER A 311 21.43 -19.84 2.56
CA SER A 311 22.62 -20.01 3.40
C SER A 311 22.23 -20.10 4.88
N SER A 312 23.13 -20.57 5.73
CA SER A 312 22.91 -20.55 7.18
C SER A 312 22.76 -19.13 7.75
N ARG A 313 23.33 -18.13 7.08
CA ARG A 313 23.15 -16.71 7.42
C ARG A 313 21.72 -16.24 7.11
N ASP A 314 21.19 -16.61 5.94
CA ASP A 314 19.84 -16.25 5.54
C ASP A 314 18.81 -16.87 6.49
N VAL A 315 19.03 -18.11 6.90
CA VAL A 315 18.19 -18.77 7.93
C VAL A 315 18.22 -18.01 9.27
N GLN A 316 19.39 -17.56 9.72
CA GLN A 316 19.47 -16.75 10.95
C GLN A 316 18.73 -15.41 10.80
N LEU A 317 18.86 -14.72 9.66
CA LEU A 317 18.16 -13.47 9.39
C LEU A 317 16.63 -13.68 9.35
N LEU A 318 16.18 -14.74 8.67
CA LEU A 318 14.79 -15.12 8.56
C LEU A 318 14.16 -15.40 9.94
N LEU A 319 14.83 -16.14 10.80
CA LEU A 319 14.38 -16.40 12.16
C LEU A 319 14.33 -15.13 13.03
N LYS A 320 15.24 -14.17 12.80
CA LYS A 320 15.25 -12.88 13.52
C LYS A 320 14.17 -11.93 13.06
N MET A 321 13.74 -11.98 11.81
CA MET A 321 12.83 -10.95 11.26
C MET A 321 11.36 -11.18 11.56
N GLY A 322 10.95 -12.42 11.78
CA GLY A 322 9.54 -12.80 12.00
C GLY A 322 9.15 -12.80 13.48
N ALA A 323 7.95 -13.32 13.76
CA ALA A 323 7.44 -13.49 15.13
C ALA A 323 8.37 -14.34 16.00
N SER A 324 9.09 -15.28 15.41
CA SER A 324 10.14 -16.06 16.10
C SER A 324 11.28 -15.18 16.65
N GLY A 325 11.50 -14.00 16.07
CA GLY A 325 12.61 -13.10 16.42
C GLY A 325 12.58 -12.64 17.89
N PHE A 326 11.41 -12.51 18.49
CA PHE A 326 11.24 -12.17 19.89
C PHE A 326 11.73 -13.26 20.85
N HIS A 327 11.84 -14.49 20.37
CA HIS A 327 12.28 -15.66 21.15
C HIS A 327 13.70 -16.10 20.82
N GLN A 328 14.40 -15.42 19.88
CA GLN A 328 15.75 -15.77 19.49
C GLN A 328 16.77 -15.32 20.54
N THR A 329 17.68 -16.22 20.87
CA THR A 329 18.92 -15.96 21.61
C THR A 329 20.11 -16.23 20.70
N ASP A 330 21.30 -15.76 21.07
CA ASP A 330 22.52 -16.11 20.31
C ASP A 330 22.74 -17.62 20.29
N ALA A 331 22.41 -18.33 21.37
CA ALA A 331 22.48 -19.79 21.44
C ALA A 331 21.55 -20.46 20.42
N SER A 332 20.26 -20.03 20.34
CA SER A 332 19.31 -20.61 19.39
C SER A 332 19.66 -20.29 17.93
N LEU A 333 20.21 -19.12 17.65
CA LEU A 333 20.68 -18.74 16.31
C LEU A 333 21.92 -19.54 15.90
N ASN A 334 22.84 -19.79 16.83
CA ASN A 334 23.98 -20.68 16.59
C ASN A 334 23.55 -22.13 16.41
N ALA A 335 22.55 -22.58 17.18
CA ALA A 335 21.93 -23.90 17.00
C ALA A 335 21.32 -24.04 15.59
N ALA A 336 20.57 -23.05 15.13
CA ALA A 336 19.99 -23.01 13.79
C ALA A 336 21.08 -23.04 12.69
N ARG A 337 22.16 -22.26 12.85
CA ARG A 337 23.30 -22.29 11.95
C ARG A 337 23.97 -23.66 11.89
N ASN A 338 24.23 -24.28 13.06
CA ASN A 338 24.87 -25.59 13.14
C ASN A 338 23.98 -26.68 12.55
N TYR A 339 22.69 -26.68 12.86
CA TYR A 339 21.72 -27.59 12.28
C TYR A 339 21.69 -27.48 10.75
N TRP A 340 21.66 -26.26 10.22
CA TRP A 340 21.63 -26.01 8.78
C TRP A 340 22.89 -26.51 8.08
N ASN A 341 24.07 -26.26 8.66
CA ASN A 341 25.35 -26.66 8.11
C ASN A 341 25.57 -28.18 8.21
N SER A 342 25.15 -28.85 9.29
CA SER A 342 25.33 -30.30 9.47
C SER A 342 24.64 -31.13 8.39
N LYS A 343 23.49 -30.65 7.92
CA LYS A 343 22.75 -31.32 6.83
C LYS A 343 23.42 -31.15 5.47
N ASN A 344 24.22 -30.08 5.28
CA ASN A 344 25.00 -29.89 4.06
C ASN A 344 26.17 -30.86 3.98
N THR A 345 26.75 -31.25 5.11
CA THR A 345 27.92 -32.17 5.16
C THR A 345 27.50 -33.61 4.76
N VAL A 346 26.33 -34.06 5.15
CA VAL A 346 25.82 -35.41 4.79
C VAL A 346 25.58 -35.54 3.28
N ALA A 347 25.11 -34.46 2.62
CA ALA A 347 24.94 -34.47 1.17
C ALA A 347 26.27 -34.54 0.40
N LYS A 348 27.35 -33.95 0.93
CA LYS A 348 28.68 -34.04 0.34
C LYS A 348 29.32 -35.43 0.46
N THR A 349 29.16 -36.12 1.58
CA THR A 349 29.71 -37.47 1.78
C THR A 349 29.01 -38.51 0.90
N SER A 350 27.75 -38.37 0.60
CA SER A 350 27.00 -39.26 -0.32
C SER A 350 27.36 -39.01 -1.79
N ALA A 351 27.72 -37.76 -2.17
CA ALA A 351 28.13 -37.40 -3.53
C ALA A 351 29.60 -37.79 -3.81
N SER A 352 30.48 -37.71 -2.80
CA SER A 352 31.91 -38.05 -2.96
C SER A 352 32.16 -39.57 -3.00
N ALA A 353 31.28 -40.38 -2.41
CA ALA A 353 31.38 -41.85 -2.47
C ALA A 353 31.13 -42.43 -3.88
N SER A 354 30.56 -41.66 -4.80
CA SER A 354 30.32 -42.05 -6.20
C SER A 354 31.36 -41.51 -7.19
N ALA A 355 32.32 -40.65 -6.76
CA ALA A 355 33.25 -39.92 -7.64
C ALA A 355 34.73 -40.35 -7.53
N GLU A 356 35.10 -41.37 -6.73
CA GLU A 356 36.49 -41.86 -6.67
C GLU A 356 36.77 -42.83 -7.80
N ARG A 357 36.89 -42.33 -9.04
CA ARG A 357 37.77 -42.89 -10.11
C ARG A 357 38.03 -41.83 -11.16
N GLY A 358 39.05 -41.00 -10.96
CA GLY A 358 39.50 -40.09 -11.97
C GLY A 358 40.47 -39.06 -11.37
N GLY A 359 41.78 -39.39 -11.35
CA GLY A 359 42.82 -38.46 -10.92
C GLY A 359 42.96 -37.29 -11.89
N GLY A 360 42.82 -36.10 -11.37
CA GLY A 360 43.11 -34.84 -12.03
C GLY A 360 43.32 -33.78 -10.98
N GLU A 361 44.55 -33.27 -10.85
CA GLU A 361 44.88 -32.12 -10.02
C GLU A 361 44.11 -30.88 -10.55
N GLY A 362 43.05 -30.48 -9.85
CA GLY A 362 42.27 -29.33 -10.15
C GLY A 362 42.42 -28.25 -9.09
N VAL A 363 42.85 -27.09 -9.52
CA VAL A 363 42.86 -25.79 -8.79
C VAL A 363 41.65 -25.67 -7.92
N GLY A 364 41.83 -25.44 -6.62
CA GLY A 364 40.74 -25.32 -5.62
C GLY A 364 39.85 -24.15 -5.92
N VAL A 365 38.78 -24.41 -6.64
CA VAL A 365 37.60 -23.53 -6.70
C VAL A 365 36.92 -23.67 -5.35
N HIS A 366 36.82 -22.59 -4.59
CA HIS A 366 35.98 -22.52 -3.39
C HIS A 366 34.53 -22.70 -3.84
N GLU A 367 34.06 -23.94 -3.99
CA GLU A 367 32.65 -24.23 -4.16
C GLU A 367 31.90 -23.79 -2.89
N GLU A 368 31.01 -22.82 -3.05
CA GLU A 368 30.06 -22.48 -1.98
C GLU A 368 29.29 -23.75 -1.56
N PRO A 369 29.08 -23.95 -0.25
CA PRO A 369 28.34 -25.13 0.20
C PRO A 369 26.96 -25.17 -0.45
N PRO A 370 26.48 -26.35 -0.86
CA PRO A 370 25.16 -26.46 -1.53
C PRO A 370 24.08 -25.87 -0.65
N HIS A 371 23.40 -24.87 -1.19
CA HIS A 371 22.30 -24.20 -0.48
C HIS A 371 21.15 -25.22 -0.28
N ARG A 372 20.76 -25.43 0.96
CA ARG A 372 19.54 -26.18 1.27
C ARG A 372 18.33 -25.28 0.99
N LYS A 373 17.23 -25.91 0.57
CA LYS A 373 16.00 -25.20 0.32
C LYS A 373 15.16 -25.08 1.58
N VAL A 374 14.60 -23.91 1.80
CA VAL A 374 13.57 -23.61 2.81
C VAL A 374 12.24 -23.41 2.11
N THR A 375 11.19 -24.04 2.60
CA THR A 375 9.85 -23.85 2.09
C THR A 375 9.28 -22.53 2.60
N LEU A 376 9.05 -21.59 1.69
CA LEU A 376 8.30 -20.35 1.91
C LEU A 376 6.88 -20.57 1.37
N SER A 377 5.90 -20.57 2.25
CA SER A 377 4.52 -20.89 1.87
C SER A 377 3.55 -19.94 2.57
N PHE A 378 2.66 -19.29 1.80
CA PHE A 378 1.82 -18.20 2.26
C PHE A 378 0.39 -18.36 1.76
N HIS A 379 -0.57 -18.04 2.62
CA HIS A 379 -1.94 -17.75 2.23
C HIS A 379 -2.07 -16.28 1.86
N VAL A 380 -2.65 -16.00 0.70
CA VAL A 380 -3.05 -14.65 0.28
C VAL A 380 -4.57 -14.64 0.15
N ARG A 381 -5.23 -13.71 0.82
CA ARG A 381 -6.69 -13.56 0.81
C ARG A 381 -7.07 -12.11 0.59
N ALA A 382 -8.14 -11.91 -0.16
CA ALA A 382 -8.76 -10.61 -0.38
C ALA A 382 -10.18 -10.61 0.21
N PHE A 383 -10.53 -9.50 0.85
CA PHE A 383 -11.87 -9.24 1.42
C PHE A 383 -12.36 -7.90 0.91
N SER A 384 -13.69 -7.76 0.78
CA SER A 384 -14.33 -6.48 0.47
C SER A 384 -15.28 -6.08 1.59
N LYS A 385 -15.32 -4.78 1.92
CA LYS A 385 -16.32 -4.22 2.83
C LYS A 385 -17.68 -4.25 2.14
N GLN A 386 -18.62 -4.93 2.76
CA GLN A 386 -20.02 -4.98 2.31
C GLN A 386 -20.80 -3.80 2.88
N LYS A 387 -21.91 -3.46 2.23
CA LYS A 387 -22.83 -2.42 2.73
C LYS A 387 -23.46 -2.81 4.05
#